data_28ec384d86b20527e67734ee5ca644a1
#
_entry.id   28ec384d86b20527e67734ee5ca644a1
#
_cell.length_a   1.000
_cell.length_b   1.000
_cell.length_c   1.000
_cell.angle_alpha   90.00
_cell.angle_beta   90.00
_cell.angle_gamma   90.00
#
_symmetry.space_group_name_H-M   'P 1'
#
loop_
_entity.id
_entity.type
_entity.pdbx_description
1 polymer ?
#
loop_
_entity_poly.entity_id
_entity_poly.type
_entity_poly.pdbx_seq_one_letter_code
_entity_poly.pdbx_strand_id
1 'polypeptide(L)'
;MEPVAQGFDVGGQRAILARPLLDLRGWGLMPGDTVRYYARAVDNSPASQVSISKEYLLRMPDAADLRREAEDAFEEVAERLTELAAEAERQSTENREQALESARQRGREQGGSEEEAFQEREELEAALTEQREMNAVVDSMRQEMESLEALMQESGQADPELRRQLEELQELLEQMTGDELRQRMEEMAEALERENTSAATDALEEMADEQEELRDRLEEAMERFRRAALEQDFRSTTDEIEELARQEQALADAMKEGDNSDLRARQQEDLARQTEAIEENMASLEERLAEMGEQQLPFQQWFRAAQCWWHQGRQAVGGAAGRQLVPPHLFRAVLIASH
;
A
#
# COMPACT_ATOMS: atom_id res chain seq x y z
N MET A 1 22.32 21.05 -20.04
CA MET A 1 20.94 21.35 -20.50
C MET A 1 20.76 22.86 -20.50
N GLU A 2 20.27 23.48 -21.57
CA GLU A 2 19.97 24.91 -21.56
C GLU A 2 18.71 25.18 -20.71
N PRO A 3 18.67 26.29 -19.94
CA PRO A 3 17.50 26.61 -19.15
C PRO A 3 16.31 26.96 -20.05
N VAL A 4 15.19 26.29 -19.84
CA VAL A 4 13.92 26.60 -20.52
C VAL A 4 13.19 27.65 -19.67
N ALA A 5 12.95 28.84 -20.24
CA ALA A 5 12.24 29.92 -19.57
C ALA A 5 10.81 30.04 -20.09
N GLN A 6 9.84 30.01 -19.19
CA GLN A 6 8.45 30.34 -19.48
C GLN A 6 8.17 31.77 -18.99
N GLY A 7 7.92 32.70 -19.90
CA GLY A 7 7.67 34.10 -19.58
C GLY A 7 6.17 34.39 -19.35
N PHE A 8 5.87 35.18 -18.31
CA PHE A 8 4.54 35.68 -18.02
C PHE A 8 4.58 37.20 -18.05
N ASP A 9 3.73 37.81 -18.88
CA ASP A 9 3.53 39.27 -18.86
C ASP A 9 2.57 39.63 -17.70
N VAL A 10 3.07 40.43 -16.79
CA VAL A 10 2.33 40.79 -15.57
C VAL A 10 1.57 42.13 -15.68
N GLY A 11 1.65 42.80 -16.83
CA GLY A 11 0.80 43.97 -17.15
C GLY A 11 0.78 45.09 -16.09
N GLY A 12 1.88 45.27 -15.30
CA GLY A 12 1.98 46.31 -14.27
C GLY A 12 1.20 46.08 -12.96
N GLN A 13 0.71 44.86 -12.72
CA GLN A 13 0.03 44.50 -11.47
C GLN A 13 1.02 44.41 -10.30
N ARG A 14 0.59 44.81 -9.08
CA ARG A 14 1.44 44.79 -7.87
C ARG A 14 1.61 43.41 -7.26
N ALA A 15 0.68 42.50 -7.54
CA ALA A 15 0.73 41.12 -7.07
C ALA A 15 0.06 40.21 -8.10
N ILE A 16 0.68 39.10 -8.40
CA ILE A 16 0.19 38.09 -9.35
C ILE A 16 0.33 36.72 -8.72
N LEU A 17 -0.71 35.91 -8.88
CA LEU A 17 -0.65 34.49 -8.68
C LEU A 17 -0.54 33.80 -10.04
N ALA A 18 0.66 33.33 -10.40
CA ALA A 18 0.90 32.54 -11.59
C ALA A 18 0.87 31.04 -11.25
N ARG A 19 0.17 30.25 -12.07
CA ARG A 19 0.14 28.79 -11.98
C ARG A 19 0.64 28.21 -13.31
N PRO A 20 1.97 28.21 -13.53
CA PRO A 20 2.54 27.63 -14.74
C PRO A 20 2.30 26.12 -14.78
N LEU A 21 1.94 25.63 -15.97
CA LEU A 21 1.97 24.20 -16.25
C LEU A 21 3.35 23.85 -16.82
N LEU A 22 4.08 22.99 -16.14
CA LEU A 22 5.36 22.48 -16.62
C LEU A 22 5.12 21.16 -17.33
N ASP A 23 5.13 21.18 -18.67
CA ASP A 23 5.04 19.97 -19.50
C ASP A 23 6.44 19.36 -19.68
N LEU A 24 6.69 18.25 -18.99
CA LEU A 24 7.97 17.55 -19.03
C LEU A 24 8.07 16.49 -20.14
N ARG A 25 6.96 16.16 -20.81
CA ARG A 25 6.90 15.07 -21.79
C ARG A 25 7.87 15.21 -22.96
N GLY A 26 8.18 16.44 -23.34
CA GLY A 26 9.10 16.73 -24.44
C GLY A 26 10.59 16.81 -24.06
N TRP A 27 10.93 16.59 -22.79
CA TRP A 27 12.29 16.83 -22.28
C TRP A 27 13.19 15.60 -22.37
N GLY A 28 12.64 14.43 -22.71
CA GLY A 28 13.39 13.19 -22.80
C GLY A 28 14.00 12.76 -21.45
N LEU A 29 13.30 13.05 -20.36
CA LEU A 29 13.74 12.66 -19.02
C LEU A 29 13.72 11.15 -18.87
N MET A 30 14.77 10.64 -18.25
CA MET A 30 14.88 9.23 -17.87
C MET A 30 14.50 9.06 -16.40
N PRO A 31 14.05 7.85 -15.98
CA PRO A 31 13.86 7.55 -14.57
C PRO A 31 15.11 7.92 -13.73
N GLY A 32 14.89 8.58 -12.60
CA GLY A 32 15.96 9.11 -11.74
C GLY A 32 16.45 10.51 -12.10
N ASP A 33 16.10 11.06 -13.29
CA ASP A 33 16.47 12.41 -13.65
C ASP A 33 15.84 13.46 -12.75
N THR A 34 16.57 14.55 -12.54
CA THR A 34 16.13 15.64 -11.67
C THR A 34 16.01 16.94 -12.48
N VAL A 35 14.84 17.57 -12.38
CA VAL A 35 14.57 18.90 -12.92
C VAL A 35 14.67 19.92 -11.81
N ARG A 36 15.53 20.92 -12.00
CA ARG A 36 15.66 22.04 -11.08
C ARG A 36 14.92 23.23 -11.65
N TYR A 37 14.06 23.84 -10.85
CA TYR A 37 13.31 25.01 -11.27
C TYR A 37 13.25 26.09 -10.18
N TYR A 38 13.14 27.34 -10.62
CA TYR A 38 12.99 28.50 -9.76
C TYR A 38 12.20 29.60 -10.47
N ALA A 39 11.62 30.50 -9.72
CA ALA A 39 10.96 31.69 -10.27
C ALA A 39 11.94 32.88 -10.27
N ARG A 40 11.95 33.61 -11.36
CA ARG A 40 12.70 34.85 -11.51
C ARG A 40 11.74 35.99 -11.82
N ALA A 41 11.75 37.01 -10.98
CA ALA A 41 11.01 38.24 -11.20
C ALA A 41 11.97 39.36 -11.56
N VAL A 42 11.59 40.16 -12.55
CA VAL A 42 12.35 41.35 -12.96
C VAL A 42 11.39 42.52 -12.84
N ASP A 43 11.80 43.58 -12.15
CA ASP A 43 11.01 44.78 -12.06
C ASP A 43 11.17 45.65 -13.32
N ASN A 44 10.25 46.58 -13.54
CA ASN A 44 10.26 47.51 -14.66
C ASN A 44 10.96 48.84 -14.32
N SER A 45 11.74 48.90 -13.24
CA SER A 45 12.56 50.06 -12.88
C SER A 45 13.71 50.25 -13.86
N PRO A 46 14.26 51.47 -13.99
CA PRO A 46 15.44 51.70 -14.84
C PRO A 46 16.66 50.85 -14.46
N ALA A 47 16.71 50.36 -13.23
CA ALA A 47 17.78 49.47 -12.75
C ALA A 47 17.53 48.00 -12.99
N SER A 48 16.32 47.63 -13.46
CA SER A 48 15.91 46.21 -13.76
C SER A 48 16.30 45.24 -12.64
N GLN A 49 15.79 45.50 -11.42
CA GLN A 49 16.12 44.64 -10.27
C GLN A 49 15.58 43.24 -10.48
N VAL A 50 16.38 42.26 -10.14
CA VAL A 50 16.08 40.84 -10.27
C VAL A 50 15.93 40.21 -8.92
N SER A 51 14.81 39.54 -8.71
CA SER A 51 14.59 38.66 -7.55
C SER A 51 14.45 37.22 -8.02
N ILE A 52 15.05 36.30 -7.29
CA ILE A 52 15.03 34.86 -7.58
C ILE A 52 14.47 34.14 -6.35
N SER A 53 13.53 33.21 -6.56
CA SER A 53 13.02 32.33 -5.51
C SER A 53 14.08 31.33 -5.06
N LYS A 54 13.79 30.59 -3.99
CA LYS A 54 14.52 29.34 -3.73
C LYS A 54 14.36 28.39 -4.91
N GLU A 55 15.37 27.55 -5.11
CA GLU A 55 15.30 26.47 -6.09
C GLU A 55 14.46 25.32 -5.55
N TYR A 56 13.74 24.68 -6.44
CA TYR A 56 12.96 23.48 -6.20
C TYR A 56 13.48 22.37 -7.11
N LEU A 57 13.45 21.16 -6.60
CA LEU A 57 13.82 19.95 -7.32
C LEU A 57 12.59 19.12 -7.57
N LEU A 58 12.42 18.64 -8.79
CA LEU A 58 11.46 17.63 -9.18
C LEU A 58 12.27 16.45 -9.71
N ARG A 59 12.20 15.32 -9.04
CA ARG A 59 12.85 14.09 -9.47
C ARG A 59 11.84 13.23 -10.20
N MET A 60 12.21 12.66 -11.33
CA MET A 60 11.44 11.62 -11.96
C MET A 60 11.64 10.33 -11.17
N PRO A 61 10.59 9.66 -10.69
CA PRO A 61 10.77 8.43 -9.94
C PRO A 61 11.48 7.38 -10.82
N ASP A 62 12.36 6.64 -10.22
CA ASP A 62 12.94 5.44 -10.82
C ASP A 62 12.17 4.19 -10.38
N ALA A 63 12.56 3.03 -10.91
CA ALA A 63 11.88 1.77 -10.59
C ALA A 63 11.95 1.40 -9.08
N ALA A 64 12.99 1.84 -8.38
CA ALA A 64 13.11 1.61 -6.94
C ALA A 64 12.22 2.55 -6.14
N ASP A 65 12.05 3.80 -6.58
CA ASP A 65 11.11 4.74 -5.96
C ASP A 65 9.67 4.23 -6.10
N LEU A 66 9.28 3.79 -7.32
CA LEU A 66 7.93 3.26 -7.58
C LEU A 66 7.65 1.97 -6.80
N ARG A 67 8.66 1.13 -6.61
CA ARG A 67 8.51 -0.08 -5.78
C ARG A 67 8.27 0.27 -4.32
N ARG A 68 9.05 1.17 -3.74
CA ARG A 68 8.82 1.62 -2.36
C ARG A 68 7.44 2.25 -2.19
N GLU A 69 7.02 3.08 -3.13
CA GLU A 69 5.67 3.66 -3.11
C GLU A 69 4.58 2.59 -3.18
N ALA A 70 4.79 1.52 -3.96
CA ALA A 70 3.86 0.39 -4.00
C ALA A 70 3.88 -0.44 -2.71
N GLU A 71 5.05 -0.64 -2.09
CA GLU A 71 5.20 -1.31 -0.79
C GLU A 71 4.51 -0.52 0.33
N ASP A 72 4.72 0.79 0.40
CA ASP A 72 4.07 1.68 1.36
C ASP A 72 2.54 1.68 1.18
N ALA A 73 2.06 1.79 -0.06
CA ALA A 73 0.63 1.74 -0.37
C ALA A 73 0.01 0.37 -0.05
N PHE A 74 0.78 -0.71 -0.22
CA PHE A 74 0.39 -2.05 0.15
C PHE A 74 0.18 -2.19 1.67
N GLU A 75 1.14 -1.70 2.46
CA GLU A 75 1.06 -1.73 3.92
C GLU A 75 -0.14 -0.92 4.43
N GLU A 76 -0.35 0.27 3.88
CA GLU A 76 -1.51 1.12 4.19
C GLU A 76 -2.84 0.42 3.90
N VAL A 77 -2.97 -0.21 2.72
CA VAL A 77 -4.18 -0.98 2.37
C VAL A 77 -4.38 -2.18 3.31
N ALA A 78 -3.31 -2.91 3.65
CA ALA A 78 -3.39 -4.06 4.55
C ALA A 78 -3.79 -3.66 5.98
N GLU A 79 -3.29 -2.53 6.49
CA GLU A 79 -3.67 -1.96 7.79
C GLU A 79 -5.14 -1.58 7.81
N ARG A 80 -5.60 -0.82 6.81
CA ARG A 80 -7.00 -0.39 6.71
C ARG A 80 -7.99 -1.53 6.51
N LEU A 81 -7.62 -2.58 5.77
CA LEU A 81 -8.43 -3.79 5.67
C LEU A 81 -8.56 -4.49 7.04
N THR A 82 -7.51 -4.47 7.85
CA THR A 82 -7.54 -5.02 9.22
C THR A 82 -8.48 -4.21 10.11
N GLU A 83 -8.42 -2.89 10.02
CA GLU A 83 -9.33 -2.01 10.75
C GLU A 83 -10.79 -2.22 10.31
N LEU A 84 -11.02 -2.37 9.01
CA LEU A 84 -12.35 -2.66 8.47
C LEU A 84 -12.89 -4.00 8.96
N ALA A 85 -12.08 -5.05 8.99
CA ALA A 85 -12.47 -6.37 9.50
C ALA A 85 -12.81 -6.30 10.99
N ALA A 86 -12.01 -5.61 11.80
CA ALA A 86 -12.27 -5.41 13.22
C ALA A 86 -13.55 -4.60 13.48
N GLU A 87 -13.81 -3.58 12.67
CA GLU A 87 -15.03 -2.79 12.76
C GLU A 87 -16.26 -3.59 12.36
N ALA A 88 -16.16 -4.41 11.30
CA ALA A 88 -17.23 -5.33 10.89
C ALA A 88 -17.53 -6.37 11.98
N GLU A 89 -16.51 -6.90 12.68
CA GLU A 89 -16.69 -7.80 13.83
C GLU A 89 -17.43 -7.12 14.97
N ARG A 90 -17.01 -5.92 15.32
CA ARG A 90 -17.67 -5.13 16.38
C ARG A 90 -19.14 -4.90 16.03
N GLN A 91 -19.40 -4.42 14.83
CA GLN A 91 -20.76 -4.07 14.39
C GLN A 91 -21.65 -5.32 14.28
N SER A 92 -21.17 -6.44 13.72
CA SER A 92 -21.96 -7.67 13.64
C SER A 92 -22.31 -8.22 15.03
N THR A 93 -21.38 -8.12 16.01
CA THR A 93 -21.60 -8.52 17.40
C THR A 93 -22.63 -7.64 18.07
N GLU A 94 -22.53 -6.33 17.95
CA GLU A 94 -23.48 -5.35 18.50
C GLU A 94 -24.88 -5.54 17.90
N ASN A 95 -24.97 -5.67 16.58
CA ASN A 95 -26.23 -5.91 15.87
C ASN A 95 -26.91 -7.21 16.33
N ARG A 96 -26.13 -8.29 16.51
CA ARG A 96 -26.65 -9.57 17.01
C ARG A 96 -27.10 -9.50 18.45
N GLU A 97 -26.36 -8.83 19.33
CA GLU A 97 -26.76 -8.63 20.72
C GLU A 97 -28.05 -7.81 20.80
N GLN A 98 -28.17 -6.76 20.02
CA GLN A 98 -29.37 -5.93 19.93
C GLN A 98 -30.58 -6.73 19.40
N ALA A 99 -30.42 -7.51 18.34
CA ALA A 99 -31.47 -8.37 17.80
C ALA A 99 -31.96 -9.39 18.85
N LEU A 100 -31.02 -10.01 19.59
CA LEU A 100 -31.35 -10.95 20.68
C LEU A 100 -32.05 -10.27 21.85
N GLU A 101 -31.66 -9.05 22.21
CA GLU A 101 -32.30 -8.29 23.30
C GLU A 101 -33.72 -7.91 22.92
N SER A 102 -33.94 -7.38 21.71
CA SER A 102 -35.25 -7.07 21.19
C SER A 102 -36.16 -8.31 21.10
N ALA A 103 -35.63 -9.46 20.70
CA ALA A 103 -36.36 -10.72 20.66
C ALA A 103 -36.77 -11.20 22.08
N ARG A 104 -35.90 -11.03 23.10
CA ARG A 104 -36.18 -11.37 24.52
C ARG A 104 -37.22 -10.45 25.12
N GLN A 105 -37.17 -9.17 24.82
CA GLN A 105 -38.15 -8.19 25.28
C GLN A 105 -39.53 -8.51 24.74
N ARG A 106 -39.65 -8.79 23.45
CA ARG A 106 -40.89 -9.23 22.79
C ARG A 106 -41.47 -10.51 23.42
N GLY A 107 -40.61 -11.46 23.85
CA GLY A 107 -41.05 -12.70 24.48
C GLY A 107 -41.55 -12.51 25.95
N ARG A 108 -41.22 -11.39 26.62
CA ARG A 108 -41.62 -11.11 27.98
C ARG A 108 -42.88 -10.28 28.14
N GLU A 109 -43.27 -9.51 27.12
CA GLU A 109 -44.32 -8.51 27.28
C GLU A 109 -45.43 -8.59 26.20
N GLN A 110 -46.65 -8.82 26.67
CA GLN A 110 -47.86 -8.44 25.97
C GLN A 110 -48.23 -6.97 26.25
N GLY A 111 -47.26 -6.10 26.60
CA GLY A 111 -47.53 -4.72 26.97
C GLY A 111 -46.28 -3.90 27.22
N GLY A 112 -45.36 -3.80 26.23
CA GLY A 112 -44.23 -2.89 26.28
C GLY A 112 -44.68 -1.43 26.41
N SER A 113 -43.89 -0.60 27.11
CA SER A 113 -44.17 0.83 27.24
C SER A 113 -43.84 1.56 25.91
N GLU A 114 -44.56 2.66 25.61
CA GLU A 114 -44.26 3.52 24.44
C GLU A 114 -42.79 4.01 24.47
N GLU A 115 -42.20 4.09 25.65
CA GLU A 115 -40.82 4.55 25.88
C GLU A 115 -39.78 3.47 25.45
N GLU A 116 -40.08 2.18 25.72
CA GLU A 116 -39.25 1.03 25.27
C GLU A 116 -39.29 0.86 23.76
N ALA A 117 -40.47 1.00 23.13
CA ALA A 117 -40.63 0.95 21.70
C ALA A 117 -39.91 2.14 20.97
N PHE A 118 -39.85 3.28 21.63
CA PHE A 118 -39.09 4.42 21.09
C PHE A 118 -37.60 4.19 21.18
N GLN A 119 -37.08 3.65 22.28
CA GLN A 119 -35.66 3.33 22.46
C GLN A 119 -35.19 2.25 21.46
N GLU A 120 -35.95 1.17 21.31
CA GLU A 120 -35.67 0.12 20.32
C GLU A 120 -35.58 0.68 18.90
N ARG A 121 -36.47 1.59 18.55
CA ARG A 121 -36.43 2.25 17.24
C ARG A 121 -35.20 3.14 17.06
N GLU A 122 -34.82 3.92 18.08
CA GLU A 122 -33.63 4.78 18.02
C GLU A 122 -32.34 3.94 17.86
N GLU A 123 -32.25 2.81 18.52
CA GLU A 123 -31.13 1.87 18.40
C GLU A 123 -31.06 1.26 16.99
N LEU A 124 -32.20 0.85 16.40
CA LEU A 124 -32.27 0.32 15.04
C LEU A 124 -31.92 1.39 13.98
N GLU A 125 -32.34 2.65 14.18
CA GLU A 125 -31.96 3.77 13.32
C GLU A 125 -30.45 4.08 13.39
N ALA A 126 -29.85 3.91 14.60
CA ALA A 126 -28.41 4.05 14.79
C ALA A 126 -27.64 2.96 14.04
N ALA A 127 -28.02 1.68 14.17
CA ALA A 127 -27.41 0.57 13.46
C ALA A 127 -27.45 0.74 11.92
N LEU A 128 -28.59 1.23 11.40
CA LEU A 128 -28.71 1.54 9.97
C LEU A 128 -27.78 2.69 9.52
N THR A 129 -27.53 3.64 10.42
CA THR A 129 -26.61 4.76 10.14
C THR A 129 -25.16 4.28 10.15
N GLU A 130 -24.76 3.48 11.14
CA GLU A 130 -23.43 2.88 11.22
C GLU A 130 -23.13 2.00 10.01
N GLN A 131 -24.13 1.26 9.53
CA GLN A 131 -23.98 0.47 8.31
C GLN A 131 -23.72 1.34 7.08
N ARG A 132 -24.37 2.49 6.96
CA ARG A 132 -24.11 3.43 5.86
C ARG A 132 -22.71 4.03 5.92
N GLU A 133 -22.21 4.30 7.12
CA GLU A 133 -20.86 4.78 7.34
C GLU A 133 -19.84 3.71 6.96
N MET A 134 -20.05 2.45 7.34
CA MET A 134 -19.21 1.34 6.93
C MET A 134 -19.18 1.18 5.41
N ASN A 135 -20.31 1.24 4.73
CA ASN A 135 -20.36 1.17 3.27
C ASN A 135 -19.51 2.27 2.61
N ALA A 136 -19.49 3.49 3.17
CA ALA A 136 -18.65 4.55 2.66
C ALA A 136 -17.15 4.28 2.87
N VAL A 137 -16.77 3.62 3.96
CA VAL A 137 -15.39 3.15 4.20
C VAL A 137 -15.00 2.08 3.19
N VAL A 138 -15.87 1.10 2.93
CA VAL A 138 -15.64 0.06 1.93
C VAL A 138 -15.45 0.64 0.53
N ASP A 139 -16.28 1.64 0.14
CA ASP A 139 -16.12 2.31 -1.16
C ASP A 139 -14.79 3.07 -1.27
N SER A 140 -14.30 3.68 -0.17
CA SER A 140 -12.97 4.30 -0.11
C SER A 140 -11.86 3.27 -0.29
N MET A 141 -11.97 2.13 0.40
CA MET A 141 -11.01 1.03 0.29
C MET A 141 -10.89 0.49 -1.13
N ARG A 142 -12.01 0.35 -1.84
CA ARG A 142 -11.99 -0.09 -3.24
C ARG A 142 -11.19 0.87 -4.13
N GLN A 143 -11.34 2.17 -3.95
CA GLN A 143 -10.56 3.16 -4.71
C GLN A 143 -9.06 3.10 -4.40
N GLU A 144 -8.69 2.82 -3.16
CA GLU A 144 -7.29 2.64 -2.75
C GLU A 144 -6.69 1.38 -3.36
N MET A 145 -7.45 0.28 -3.38
CA MET A 145 -7.02 -0.96 -4.03
C MET A 145 -6.86 -0.80 -5.55
N GLU A 146 -7.72 -0.04 -6.23
CA GLU A 146 -7.54 0.32 -7.64
C GLU A 146 -6.25 1.14 -7.85
N SER A 147 -5.95 2.05 -6.93
CA SER A 147 -4.72 2.85 -6.96
C SER A 147 -3.48 1.99 -6.73
N LEU A 148 -3.55 1.05 -5.79
CA LEU A 148 -2.48 0.07 -5.54
C LEU A 148 -2.23 -0.81 -6.77
N GLU A 149 -3.28 -1.30 -7.43
CA GLU A 149 -3.14 -2.08 -8.66
C GLU A 149 -2.42 -1.29 -9.76
N ALA A 150 -2.76 -0.01 -9.92
CA ALA A 150 -2.10 0.86 -10.88
C ALA A 150 -0.60 1.06 -10.56
N LEU A 151 -0.26 1.28 -9.29
CA LEU A 151 1.13 1.38 -8.83
C LEU A 151 1.92 0.09 -9.04
N MET A 152 1.32 -1.06 -8.78
CA MET A 152 1.94 -2.37 -9.03
C MET A 152 2.22 -2.59 -10.52
N GLN A 153 1.33 -2.14 -11.40
CA GLN A 153 1.57 -2.20 -12.85
C GLN A 153 2.68 -1.26 -13.28
N GLU A 154 2.75 -0.05 -12.74
CA GLU A 154 3.76 0.96 -13.09
C GLU A 154 5.14 0.58 -12.53
N SER A 155 5.21 0.02 -11.34
CA SER A 155 6.45 -0.45 -10.70
C SER A 155 7.03 -1.72 -11.33
N GLY A 156 6.25 -2.42 -12.17
CA GLY A 156 6.64 -3.71 -12.75
C GLY A 156 6.54 -4.89 -11.78
N GLN A 157 5.93 -4.70 -10.61
CA GLN A 157 5.70 -5.72 -9.58
C GLN A 157 4.44 -6.55 -9.83
N ALA A 158 4.04 -6.73 -11.05
CA ALA A 158 2.81 -7.43 -11.42
C ALA A 158 2.95 -8.96 -11.29
N ASP A 159 3.27 -9.47 -10.08
CA ASP A 159 3.17 -10.90 -9.82
C ASP A 159 1.72 -11.37 -10.04
N PRO A 160 1.50 -12.42 -10.84
CA PRO A 160 0.14 -12.90 -11.15
C PRO A 160 -0.64 -13.38 -9.93
N GLU A 161 0.05 -13.93 -8.92
CA GLU A 161 -0.61 -14.41 -7.70
C GLU A 161 -1.06 -13.25 -6.83
N LEU A 162 -0.20 -12.25 -6.63
CA LEU A 162 -0.54 -11.05 -5.86
C LEU A 162 -1.71 -10.31 -6.49
N ARG A 163 -1.72 -10.18 -7.82
CA ARG A 163 -2.85 -9.56 -8.55
C ARG A 163 -4.14 -10.33 -8.32
N ARG A 164 -4.11 -11.66 -8.39
CA ARG A 164 -5.27 -12.50 -8.16
C ARG A 164 -5.82 -12.34 -6.74
N GLN A 165 -4.96 -12.24 -5.73
CA GLN A 165 -5.38 -11.99 -4.35
C GLN A 165 -6.00 -10.60 -4.19
N LEU A 166 -5.46 -9.59 -4.88
CA LEU A 166 -6.04 -8.24 -4.92
C LEU A 166 -7.44 -8.23 -5.57
N GLU A 167 -7.61 -8.92 -6.70
CA GLU A 167 -8.90 -9.08 -7.36
C GLU A 167 -9.92 -9.79 -6.45
N GLU A 168 -9.51 -10.83 -5.72
CA GLU A 168 -10.36 -11.53 -4.76
C GLU A 168 -10.82 -10.61 -3.61
N LEU A 169 -9.92 -9.79 -3.07
CA LEU A 169 -10.27 -8.80 -2.05
C LEU A 169 -11.23 -7.74 -2.59
N GLN A 170 -11.01 -7.24 -3.80
CA GLN A 170 -11.92 -6.27 -4.44
C GLN A 170 -13.32 -6.86 -4.61
N GLU A 171 -13.42 -8.13 -5.04
CA GLU A 171 -14.70 -8.83 -5.17
C GLU A 171 -15.42 -9.01 -3.82
N LEU A 172 -14.68 -9.31 -2.74
CA LEU A 172 -15.25 -9.40 -1.39
C LEU A 172 -15.74 -8.03 -0.90
N LEU A 173 -15.00 -6.97 -1.11
CA LEU A 173 -15.44 -5.60 -0.76
C LEU A 173 -16.68 -5.20 -1.58
N GLU A 174 -16.78 -5.63 -2.83
CA GLU A 174 -18.00 -5.40 -3.63
C GLU A 174 -19.21 -6.16 -3.07
N GLN A 175 -19.01 -7.37 -2.57
CA GLN A 175 -20.07 -8.12 -1.90
C GLN A 175 -20.49 -7.47 -0.58
N MET A 176 -19.58 -6.87 0.19
CA MET A 176 -19.88 -6.13 1.43
C MET A 176 -20.76 -4.88 1.23
N THR A 177 -20.82 -4.34 0.01
CA THR A 177 -21.72 -3.22 -0.35
C THR A 177 -22.72 -3.61 -1.44
N GLY A 178 -22.90 -4.92 -1.65
CA GLY A 178 -23.68 -5.50 -2.73
C GLY A 178 -25.19 -5.30 -2.62
N ASP A 179 -25.89 -5.78 -3.61
CA ASP A 179 -27.34 -5.61 -3.72
C ASP A 179 -28.10 -6.31 -2.58
N GLU A 180 -27.58 -7.42 -2.05
CA GLU A 180 -28.18 -8.14 -0.93
C GLU A 180 -28.18 -7.30 0.34
N LEU A 181 -27.04 -6.78 0.74
CA LEU A 181 -26.94 -5.91 1.92
C LEU A 181 -27.78 -4.62 1.74
N ARG A 182 -27.75 -4.02 0.54
CA ARG A 182 -28.60 -2.85 0.25
C ARG A 182 -30.08 -3.16 0.39
N GLN A 183 -30.52 -4.32 -0.07
CA GLN A 183 -31.89 -4.78 0.08
C GLN A 183 -32.26 -4.93 1.56
N ARG A 184 -31.40 -5.52 2.39
CA ARG A 184 -31.63 -5.64 3.83
C ARG A 184 -31.74 -4.27 4.52
N MET A 185 -30.86 -3.35 4.14
CA MET A 185 -30.93 -1.97 4.65
C MET A 185 -32.25 -1.26 4.22
N GLU A 186 -32.73 -1.49 3.00
CA GLU A 186 -34.04 -0.96 2.55
C GLU A 186 -35.19 -1.62 3.30
N GLU A 187 -35.19 -2.93 3.47
CA GLU A 187 -36.18 -3.66 4.25
C GLU A 187 -36.26 -3.17 5.70
N MET A 188 -35.10 -2.94 6.33
CA MET A 188 -35.01 -2.38 7.68
C MET A 188 -35.55 -0.95 7.72
N ALA A 189 -35.15 -0.09 6.79
CA ALA A 189 -35.61 1.30 6.72
C ALA A 189 -37.14 1.38 6.51
N GLU A 190 -37.72 0.55 5.60
CA GLU A 190 -39.16 0.48 5.40
C GLU A 190 -39.92 -0.06 6.61
N ALA A 191 -39.34 -1.02 7.33
CA ALA A 191 -39.92 -1.54 8.57
C ALA A 191 -39.97 -0.45 9.65
N LEU A 192 -38.91 0.33 9.79
CA LEU A 192 -38.83 1.48 10.71
C LEU A 192 -39.85 2.57 10.35
N GLU A 193 -40.03 2.89 9.06
CA GLU A 193 -41.06 3.83 8.60
C GLU A 193 -42.49 3.38 8.92
N ARG A 194 -42.72 2.06 8.90
CA ARG A 194 -44.02 1.44 9.24
C ARG A 194 -44.21 1.19 10.74
N GLU A 195 -43.28 1.63 11.56
CA GLU A 195 -43.25 1.38 13.02
C GLU A 195 -43.28 -0.13 13.36
N ASN A 196 -42.74 -0.98 12.48
CA ASN A 196 -42.66 -2.42 12.63
C ASN A 196 -41.26 -2.82 13.13
N THR A 197 -40.98 -2.62 14.41
CA THR A 197 -39.70 -2.96 15.04
C THR A 197 -39.35 -4.43 14.90
N SER A 198 -40.35 -5.33 14.88
CA SER A 198 -40.09 -6.77 14.68
C SER A 198 -39.46 -7.08 13.34
N ALA A 199 -39.99 -6.52 12.24
CA ALA A 199 -39.43 -6.74 10.93
C ALA A 199 -38.07 -6.03 10.76
N ALA A 200 -37.86 -4.89 11.39
CA ALA A 200 -36.58 -4.20 11.40
C ALA A 200 -35.52 -5.01 12.15
N THR A 201 -35.85 -5.62 13.28
CA THR A 201 -34.95 -6.49 14.05
C THR A 201 -34.61 -7.76 13.26
N ASP A 202 -35.58 -8.37 12.60
CA ASP A 202 -35.35 -9.58 11.78
C ASP A 202 -34.38 -9.25 10.62
N ALA A 203 -34.54 -8.08 9.97
CA ALA A 203 -33.63 -7.61 8.94
C ALA A 203 -32.20 -7.31 9.51
N LEU A 204 -32.10 -6.76 10.72
CA LEU A 204 -30.84 -6.54 11.40
C LEU A 204 -30.10 -7.85 11.70
N GLU A 205 -30.81 -8.89 12.16
CA GLU A 205 -30.24 -10.21 12.43
C GLU A 205 -29.70 -10.85 11.15
N GLU A 206 -30.46 -10.84 10.06
CA GLU A 206 -30.01 -11.34 8.76
C GLU A 206 -28.79 -10.56 8.23
N MET A 207 -28.78 -9.25 8.41
CA MET A 207 -27.63 -8.41 8.03
C MET A 207 -26.39 -8.73 8.87
N ALA A 208 -26.53 -8.98 10.17
CA ALA A 208 -25.42 -9.36 11.03
C ALA A 208 -24.83 -10.73 10.65
N ASP A 209 -25.66 -11.68 10.25
CA ASP A 209 -25.20 -12.99 9.80
C ASP A 209 -24.42 -12.92 8.47
N GLU A 210 -24.90 -12.12 7.50
CA GLU A 210 -24.20 -11.86 6.25
C GLU A 210 -22.84 -11.17 6.49
N GLN A 211 -22.80 -10.19 7.40
CA GLN A 211 -21.56 -9.48 7.75
C GLN A 211 -20.52 -10.41 8.37
N GLU A 212 -20.93 -11.32 9.26
CA GLU A 212 -20.02 -12.28 9.89
C GLU A 212 -19.40 -13.21 8.83
N GLU A 213 -20.19 -13.73 7.90
CA GLU A 213 -19.69 -14.59 6.81
C GLU A 213 -18.71 -13.83 5.91
N LEU A 214 -19.05 -12.61 5.51
CA LEU A 214 -18.18 -11.78 4.68
C LEU A 214 -16.89 -11.38 5.40
N ARG A 215 -16.97 -11.08 6.70
CA ARG A 215 -15.79 -10.80 7.53
C ARG A 215 -14.84 -11.99 7.56
N ASP A 216 -15.33 -13.19 7.84
CA ASP A 216 -14.50 -14.40 7.91
C ASP A 216 -13.77 -14.65 6.57
N ARG A 217 -14.47 -14.45 5.46
CA ARG A 217 -13.89 -14.55 4.11
C ARG A 217 -12.86 -13.45 3.85
N LEU A 218 -13.12 -12.24 4.32
CA LEU A 218 -12.20 -11.10 4.20
C LEU A 218 -10.91 -11.37 4.96
N GLU A 219 -10.98 -11.84 6.20
CA GLU A 219 -9.81 -12.18 7.02
C GLU A 219 -8.95 -13.26 6.35
N GLU A 220 -9.57 -14.31 5.81
CA GLU A 220 -8.85 -15.37 5.08
C GLU A 220 -8.20 -14.84 3.80
N ALA A 221 -8.87 -13.98 3.03
CA ALA A 221 -8.33 -13.37 1.83
C ALA A 221 -7.18 -12.41 2.16
N MET A 222 -7.29 -11.63 3.24
CA MET A 222 -6.22 -10.75 3.72
C MET A 222 -4.96 -11.52 4.11
N GLU A 223 -5.09 -12.67 4.79
CA GLU A 223 -3.92 -13.49 5.11
C GLU A 223 -3.22 -14.01 3.84
N ARG A 224 -4.01 -14.44 2.84
CA ARG A 224 -3.47 -14.87 1.55
C ARG A 224 -2.79 -13.74 0.80
N PHE A 225 -3.39 -12.56 0.80
CA PHE A 225 -2.86 -11.36 0.18
C PHE A 225 -1.53 -10.92 0.84
N ARG A 226 -1.47 -10.84 2.17
CA ARG A 226 -0.23 -10.54 2.91
C ARG A 226 0.89 -11.53 2.61
N ARG A 227 0.54 -12.81 2.50
CA ARG A 227 1.51 -13.85 2.15
C ARG A 227 2.04 -13.67 0.73
N ALA A 228 1.16 -13.42 -0.24
CA ALA A 228 1.55 -13.22 -1.63
C ALA A 228 2.44 -11.98 -1.80
N ALA A 229 2.14 -10.90 -1.07
CA ALA A 229 2.97 -9.70 -1.05
C ALA A 229 4.36 -9.96 -0.50
N LEU A 230 4.43 -10.62 0.65
CA LEU A 230 5.72 -10.98 1.25
C LEU A 230 6.56 -11.86 0.32
N GLU A 231 5.93 -12.81 -0.38
CA GLU A 231 6.62 -13.63 -1.38
C GLU A 231 7.11 -12.79 -2.55
N GLN A 232 6.35 -11.82 -2.99
CA GLN A 232 6.74 -10.90 -4.06
C GLN A 232 7.92 -10.03 -3.65
N ASP A 233 7.84 -9.37 -2.49
CA ASP A 233 8.93 -8.52 -1.98
C ASP A 233 10.22 -9.31 -1.79
N PHE A 234 10.07 -10.53 -1.34
CA PHE A 234 11.18 -11.44 -1.19
C PHE A 234 11.84 -11.79 -2.53
N ARG A 235 11.04 -12.11 -3.58
CA ARG A 235 11.56 -12.38 -4.92
C ARG A 235 12.24 -11.12 -5.48
N SER A 236 11.61 -9.96 -5.34
CA SER A 236 12.16 -8.68 -5.77
C SER A 236 13.51 -8.40 -5.11
N THR A 237 13.61 -8.52 -3.80
CA THR A 237 14.87 -8.33 -3.05
C THR A 237 15.94 -9.31 -3.49
N THR A 238 15.57 -10.56 -3.80
CA THR A 238 16.51 -11.56 -4.30
C THR A 238 17.04 -11.17 -5.68
N ASP A 239 16.19 -10.73 -6.59
CA ASP A 239 16.58 -10.28 -7.94
C ASP A 239 17.49 -9.04 -7.86
N GLU A 240 17.24 -8.13 -6.94
CA GLU A 240 18.10 -6.96 -6.69
C GLU A 240 19.47 -7.34 -6.17
N ILE A 241 19.54 -8.27 -5.24
CA ILE A 241 20.82 -8.82 -4.74
C ILE A 241 21.61 -9.47 -5.89
N GLU A 242 20.96 -10.24 -6.75
CA GLU A 242 21.60 -10.86 -7.90
C GLU A 242 22.12 -9.84 -8.91
N GLU A 243 21.36 -8.76 -9.15
CA GLU A 243 21.77 -7.67 -10.04
C GLU A 243 22.94 -6.89 -9.44
N LEU A 244 22.86 -6.54 -8.16
CA LEU A 244 23.95 -5.87 -7.45
C LEU A 244 25.24 -6.69 -7.49
N ALA A 245 25.16 -8.00 -7.26
CA ALA A 245 26.31 -8.90 -7.34
C ALA A 245 26.93 -8.93 -8.76
N ARG A 246 26.11 -8.89 -9.81
CA ARG A 246 26.57 -8.78 -11.18
C ARG A 246 27.28 -7.46 -11.46
N GLN A 247 26.75 -6.35 -10.96
CA GLN A 247 27.34 -5.02 -11.12
C GLN A 247 28.66 -4.89 -10.35
N GLU A 248 28.73 -5.40 -9.12
CA GLU A 248 29.99 -5.45 -8.35
C GLU A 248 31.07 -6.27 -9.06
N GLN A 249 30.70 -7.43 -9.61
CA GLN A 249 31.62 -8.25 -10.37
C GLN A 249 32.14 -7.54 -11.62
N ALA A 250 31.26 -6.89 -12.38
CA ALA A 250 31.62 -6.11 -13.56
C ALA A 250 32.57 -4.95 -13.22
N LEU A 251 32.30 -4.25 -12.10
CA LEU A 251 33.15 -3.17 -11.60
C LEU A 251 34.53 -3.71 -11.16
N ALA A 252 34.56 -4.84 -10.46
CA ALA A 252 35.81 -5.49 -10.03
C ALA A 252 36.67 -5.93 -11.22
N ASP A 253 36.06 -6.43 -12.30
CA ASP A 253 36.77 -6.81 -13.52
C ASP A 253 37.27 -5.57 -14.29
N ALA A 254 36.48 -4.49 -14.38
CA ALA A 254 36.91 -3.22 -14.95
C ALA A 254 38.06 -2.58 -14.15
N MET A 255 38.11 -2.76 -12.84
CA MET A 255 39.23 -2.30 -11.99
C MET A 255 40.56 -3.00 -12.31
N LYS A 256 40.51 -4.25 -12.76
CA LYS A 256 41.71 -4.99 -13.16
C LYS A 256 42.29 -4.48 -14.48
N GLU A 257 41.49 -3.93 -15.37
CA GLU A 257 41.88 -3.46 -16.70
C GLU A 257 42.48 -2.06 -16.72
N GLY A 258 42.37 -1.29 -15.64
CA GLY A 258 43.11 -0.06 -15.35
C GLY A 258 42.83 1.13 -16.27
N ASP A 259 41.73 1.86 -16.09
CA ASP A 259 41.63 3.30 -16.40
C ASP A 259 40.43 3.95 -15.71
N ASN A 260 40.47 5.30 -15.45
CA ASN A 260 39.38 6.14 -14.94
C ASN A 260 38.98 5.93 -13.45
N SER A 261 39.84 6.30 -12.51
CA SER A 261 39.60 6.19 -11.06
C SER A 261 38.36 6.95 -10.56
N ASP A 262 38.04 8.13 -11.13
CA ASP A 262 36.95 8.96 -10.67
C ASP A 262 35.57 8.43 -11.05
N LEU A 263 35.44 7.85 -12.25
CA LEU A 263 34.19 7.20 -12.67
C LEU A 263 33.89 5.96 -11.82
N ARG A 264 34.91 5.19 -11.55
CA ARG A 264 34.81 3.98 -10.72
C ARG A 264 34.49 4.26 -9.28
N ALA A 265 35.05 5.35 -8.72
CA ALA A 265 34.72 5.80 -7.38
C ALA A 265 33.21 6.14 -7.25
N ARG A 266 32.66 6.82 -8.28
CA ARG A 266 31.22 7.13 -8.32
C ARG A 266 30.37 5.86 -8.45
N GLN A 267 30.77 4.93 -9.33
CA GLN A 267 30.04 3.66 -9.47
C GLN A 267 30.07 2.85 -8.17
N GLN A 268 31.18 2.86 -7.45
CA GLN A 268 31.29 2.19 -6.16
C GLN A 268 30.44 2.86 -5.08
N GLU A 269 30.32 4.19 -5.10
CA GLU A 269 29.42 4.93 -4.22
C GLU A 269 27.95 4.63 -4.52
N ASP A 270 27.59 4.51 -5.81
CA ASP A 270 26.24 4.13 -6.23
C ASP A 270 25.89 2.68 -5.78
N LEU A 271 26.80 1.74 -5.94
CA LEU A 271 26.63 0.36 -5.46
C LEU A 271 26.52 0.30 -3.93
N ALA A 272 27.28 1.11 -3.20
CA ALA A 272 27.18 1.19 -1.75
C ALA A 272 25.79 1.69 -1.29
N ARG A 273 25.21 2.67 -1.98
CA ARG A 273 23.85 3.16 -1.70
C ARG A 273 22.79 2.10 -2.01
N GLN A 274 22.94 1.36 -3.12
CA GLN A 274 22.04 0.25 -3.44
C GLN A 274 22.13 -0.87 -2.39
N THR A 275 23.33 -1.17 -1.90
CA THR A 275 23.55 -2.12 -0.81
C THR A 275 22.80 -1.71 0.45
N GLU A 276 22.88 -0.43 0.83
CA GLU A 276 22.20 0.12 2.01
C GLU A 276 20.67 0.00 1.87
N ALA A 277 20.13 0.32 0.71
CA ALA A 277 18.70 0.17 0.43
C ALA A 277 18.22 -1.29 0.52
N ILE A 278 19.00 -2.24 0.00
CA ILE A 278 18.69 -3.68 0.14
C ILE A 278 18.73 -4.13 1.61
N GLU A 279 19.66 -3.60 2.41
CA GLU A 279 19.71 -3.89 3.85
C GLU A 279 18.47 -3.39 4.59
N GLU A 280 17.96 -2.20 4.25
CA GLU A 280 16.71 -1.67 4.78
C GLU A 280 15.52 -2.55 4.38
N ASN A 281 15.42 -2.94 3.11
CA ASN A 281 14.37 -3.84 2.63
C ASN A 281 14.40 -5.20 3.34
N MET A 282 15.59 -5.77 3.54
CA MET A 282 15.73 -7.02 4.28
C MET A 282 15.31 -6.90 5.75
N ALA A 283 15.57 -5.77 6.39
CA ALA A 283 15.15 -5.53 7.76
C ALA A 283 13.61 -5.40 7.87
N SER A 284 12.97 -4.70 6.94
CA SER A 284 11.51 -4.63 6.84
C SER A 284 10.87 -6.01 6.62
N LEU A 285 11.42 -6.80 5.70
CA LEU A 285 10.96 -8.18 5.47
C LEU A 285 11.08 -9.06 6.72
N GLU A 286 12.16 -8.91 7.52
CA GLU A 286 12.34 -9.64 8.78
C GLU A 286 11.26 -9.28 9.81
N GLU A 287 10.93 -8.00 9.93
CA GLU A 287 9.89 -7.51 10.83
C GLU A 287 8.51 -8.06 10.45
N ARG A 288 8.14 -7.94 9.18
CA ARG A 288 6.87 -8.46 8.65
C ARG A 288 6.75 -9.98 8.77
N LEU A 289 7.84 -10.73 8.58
CA LEU A 289 7.90 -12.17 8.82
C LEU A 289 7.68 -12.52 10.29
N ALA A 290 8.21 -11.73 11.20
CA ALA A 290 8.04 -11.95 12.63
C ALA A 290 6.57 -11.73 13.06
N GLU A 291 5.87 -10.79 12.45
CA GLU A 291 4.45 -10.51 12.69
C GLU A 291 3.52 -11.65 12.22
N MET A 292 3.87 -12.33 11.12
CA MET A 292 3.07 -13.41 10.56
C MET A 292 3.15 -14.74 11.35
N GLY A 293 4.01 -14.85 12.34
CA GLY A 293 4.07 -15.97 13.31
C GLY A 293 4.71 -17.27 12.80
N GLU A 294 4.57 -18.34 13.61
CA GLU A 294 5.28 -19.62 13.43
C GLU A 294 4.85 -20.44 12.20
N GLN A 295 3.77 -20.11 11.53
CA GLN A 295 3.26 -20.87 10.36
C GLN A 295 4.19 -20.79 9.13
N GLN A 296 5.23 -19.97 9.18
CA GLN A 296 6.16 -19.70 8.07
C GLN A 296 7.59 -20.21 8.34
N LEU A 297 7.74 -21.25 9.15
CA LEU A 297 9.04 -21.84 9.50
C LEU A 297 10.00 -22.09 8.32
N PRO A 298 9.58 -22.59 7.14
CA PRO A 298 10.49 -22.77 6.01
C PRO A 298 11.07 -21.44 5.49
N PHE A 299 10.25 -20.41 5.46
CA PHE A 299 10.61 -19.08 4.97
C PHE A 299 11.56 -18.35 5.94
N GLN A 300 11.32 -18.45 7.26
CA GLN A 300 12.22 -17.92 8.29
C GLN A 300 13.59 -18.59 8.28
N GLN A 301 13.66 -19.90 8.06
CA GLN A 301 14.94 -20.62 7.98
C GLN A 301 15.75 -20.16 6.78
N TRP A 302 15.10 -19.97 5.64
CA TRP A 302 15.75 -19.49 4.45
C TRP A 302 16.20 -18.03 4.59
N PHE A 303 15.37 -17.14 5.13
CA PHE A 303 15.69 -15.75 5.39
C PHE A 303 16.94 -15.61 6.27
N ARG A 304 17.03 -16.38 7.34
CA ARG A 304 18.23 -16.43 8.19
C ARG A 304 19.47 -16.93 7.42
N ALA A 305 19.29 -17.85 6.50
CA ALA A 305 20.38 -18.33 5.65
C ALA A 305 20.84 -17.24 4.66
N ALA A 306 19.92 -16.49 4.05
CA ALA A 306 20.22 -15.38 3.17
C ALA A 306 20.93 -14.23 3.91
N GLN A 307 20.45 -13.87 5.08
CA GLN A 307 21.05 -12.87 5.96
C GLN A 307 22.48 -13.26 6.39
N CYS A 308 22.66 -14.51 6.81
CA CYS A 308 23.96 -15.02 7.21
C CYS A 308 24.96 -14.99 6.05
N TRP A 309 24.51 -15.33 4.85
CA TRP A 309 25.32 -15.29 3.63
C TRP A 309 25.68 -13.83 3.24
N TRP A 310 24.71 -12.91 3.30
CA TRP A 310 24.92 -11.48 3.04
C TRP A 310 25.99 -10.87 3.96
N HIS A 311 25.88 -11.11 5.26
CA HIS A 311 26.87 -10.63 6.24
C HIS A 311 28.26 -11.28 6.06
N GLN A 312 28.33 -12.54 5.64
CA GLN A 312 29.61 -13.20 5.35
C GLN A 312 30.25 -12.67 4.06
N GLY A 313 29.43 -12.39 3.02
CA GLY A 313 29.88 -11.79 1.76
C GLY A 313 30.50 -10.41 2.00
N ARG A 314 29.85 -9.57 2.78
CA ARG A 314 30.32 -8.21 3.11
C ARG A 314 31.62 -8.20 3.93
N GLN A 315 31.83 -9.14 4.84
CA GLN A 315 33.08 -9.27 5.57
C GLN A 315 34.25 -9.76 4.68
N ALA A 316 33.95 -10.43 3.58
CA ALA A 316 34.95 -10.90 2.62
C ALA A 316 35.44 -9.81 1.66
N VAL A 317 34.57 -8.80 1.35
CA VAL A 317 34.91 -7.68 0.48
C VAL A 317 35.79 -6.64 1.19
N GLY A 318 35.68 -6.51 2.54
CA GLY A 318 36.54 -5.63 3.33
C GLY A 318 37.99 -6.10 3.52
N GLY A 319 38.34 -7.32 3.12
CA GLY A 319 39.68 -7.90 3.17
C GLY A 319 40.24 -8.17 1.77
N ALA A 320 41.20 -7.35 1.35
CA ALA A 320 41.89 -7.49 0.06
C ALA A 320 42.33 -8.94 -0.19
N ALA A 321 41.81 -9.56 -1.18
CA ALA A 321 42.21 -10.69 -2.00
C ALA A 321 41.10 -11.75 -2.15
N GLY A 322 40.53 -11.76 -3.33
CA GLY A 322 40.03 -12.93 -4.07
C GLY A 322 39.40 -14.08 -3.29
N ARG A 323 38.12 -14.00 -2.96
CA ARG A 323 37.33 -15.20 -2.69
C ARG A 323 36.06 -15.21 -3.56
N GLN A 324 35.87 -16.34 -4.20
CA GLN A 324 34.74 -16.68 -5.03
C GLN A 324 33.44 -16.42 -4.27
N LEU A 325 32.63 -15.52 -4.78
CA LEU A 325 31.23 -15.37 -4.42
C LEU A 325 30.52 -16.72 -4.63
N VAL A 326 29.71 -17.12 -3.68
CA VAL A 326 28.91 -18.34 -3.77
C VAL A 326 27.94 -18.20 -4.94
N PRO A 327 27.83 -19.22 -5.80
CA PRO A 327 27.05 -19.07 -7.03
C PRO A 327 25.55 -18.93 -6.78
N PRO A 328 24.87 -18.04 -7.54
CA PRO A 328 23.44 -17.70 -7.37
C PRO A 328 22.46 -18.88 -7.55
N HIS A 329 22.91 -20.02 -8.10
CA HIS A 329 22.06 -21.18 -8.28
C HIS A 329 21.67 -21.91 -6.97
N LEU A 330 22.33 -21.64 -5.85
CA LEU A 330 21.92 -22.15 -4.54
C LEU A 330 20.65 -21.45 -4.03
N PHE A 331 20.40 -20.22 -4.43
CA PHE A 331 19.16 -19.49 -4.13
C PHE A 331 17.94 -20.11 -4.83
N ARG A 332 18.07 -20.50 -6.10
CA ARG A 332 17.00 -21.14 -6.87
C ARG A 332 16.60 -22.52 -6.32
N ALA A 333 17.54 -23.25 -5.77
CA ALA A 333 17.29 -24.61 -5.28
C ALA A 333 16.36 -24.65 -4.04
N VAL A 334 16.33 -23.59 -3.23
CA VAL A 334 15.48 -23.53 -2.04
C VAL A 334 14.06 -23.05 -2.39
N LEU A 335 13.93 -22.17 -3.37
CA LEU A 335 12.63 -21.70 -3.87
C LEU A 335 11.80 -22.82 -4.54
N ILE A 336 12.47 -23.80 -5.15
CA ILE A 336 11.83 -24.97 -5.80
C ILE A 336 11.42 -26.05 -4.79
N ALA A 337 12.00 -26.05 -3.60
CA ALA A 337 11.74 -27.05 -2.56
C ALA A 337 10.56 -26.69 -1.63
N SER A 338 9.94 -25.51 -1.81
CA SER A 338 8.81 -25.03 -1.00
C SER A 338 7.44 -25.08 -1.73
N HIS A 339 7.38 -25.74 -2.92
CA HIS A 339 6.14 -26.07 -3.62
C HIS A 339 5.75 -27.53 -3.41
#